data_cbeb88985c2977a866849721a9593b85
#
_entry.id   cbeb88985c2977a866849721a9593b85
#
_cell.length_a   1.000
_cell.length_b   1.000
_cell.length_c   1.000
_cell.angle_alpha   90.00
_cell.angle_beta   90.00
_cell.angle_gamma   90.00
#
_symmetry.space_group_name_H-M   'P 1'
#
loop_
_entity.id
_entity.type
_entity.pdbx_description
1 polymer ?
#
loop_
_entity_poly.entity_id
_entity_poly.type
_entity_poly.pdbx_seq_one_letter_code
_entity_poly.pdbx_strand_id
1 'polypeptide(L)'
;MIEIAQGLANILELGNISRMEEDAMENNERGFSGAKVVREKVFFSDGTSTSMIFKRTDRKERCAMKLLTEQKQCSPTCYSEDLQTDAPCWMAMEDLGQQRLAEPCDIPWLRKVADSLASIHSMNMNQGGKMPWLPIADEAYWQSVVTTLSVDHFERKMEQNAAFNQEFGGYLPKLREIGQQFANDMNTLSKEKDVMTLTHGDLQMRDGAHIYCCGGTPRIIDFGFCRYAPFYIDLAGWFGRDELKLYYEALCKRGWTIKYADFEERARTAYRYSGFIYLCPSVMDWKAGPTDQTGKRLLQALYIILHGDFPERNRAYADELFSKILRKHRNQ
;
A
#
# COMPACT_ATOMS: atom_id res chain seq x y z
N MET A 1 7.34 -26.63 -3.26
CA MET A 1 7.67 -25.44 -4.11
C MET A 1 7.65 -25.74 -5.60
N ILE A 2 8.20 -26.89 -6.03
CA ILE A 2 8.24 -27.22 -7.47
C ILE A 2 6.86 -27.32 -8.12
N GLU A 3 5.86 -27.86 -7.42
CA GLU A 3 4.46 -27.95 -7.89
C GLU A 3 3.85 -26.55 -8.08
N ILE A 4 4.08 -25.65 -7.12
CA ILE A 4 3.61 -24.26 -7.21
C ILE A 4 4.30 -23.51 -8.34
N ALA A 5 5.62 -23.73 -8.52
CA ALA A 5 6.36 -23.19 -9.67
C ALA A 5 5.80 -23.70 -10.99
N GLN A 6 5.50 -25.00 -11.09
CA GLN A 6 4.93 -25.61 -12.30
C GLN A 6 3.53 -25.04 -12.59
N GLY A 7 2.72 -24.80 -11.54
CA GLY A 7 1.44 -24.14 -11.70
C GLY A 7 1.56 -22.73 -12.32
N LEU A 8 2.55 -21.94 -11.83
CA LEU A 8 2.84 -20.63 -12.43
C LEU A 8 3.39 -20.76 -13.87
N ALA A 9 4.32 -21.70 -14.11
CA ALA A 9 4.88 -21.94 -15.43
C ALA A 9 3.79 -22.29 -16.46
N ASN A 10 2.78 -23.07 -16.05
CA ASN A 10 1.64 -23.41 -16.92
C ASN A 10 0.80 -22.18 -17.28
N ILE A 11 0.57 -21.25 -16.32
CA ILE A 11 -0.15 -20.00 -16.61
C ILE A 11 0.65 -19.10 -17.56
N LEU A 12 1.98 -19.09 -17.41
CA LEU A 12 2.90 -18.30 -18.24
C LEU A 12 3.31 -19.00 -19.54
N GLU A 13 2.83 -20.23 -19.81
CA GLU A 13 3.15 -21.03 -21.00
C GLU A 13 4.66 -21.30 -21.17
N LEU A 14 5.38 -21.54 -20.05
CA LEU A 14 6.84 -21.69 -20.02
C LEU A 14 7.34 -23.15 -20.15
N GLY A 15 6.50 -24.16 -20.14
CA GLY A 15 6.89 -25.55 -20.24
C GLY A 15 7.13 -26.26 -18.90
N ASN A 16 7.70 -27.48 -18.96
CA ASN A 16 7.89 -28.33 -17.77
C ASN A 16 9.19 -28.00 -17.03
N ILE A 17 9.10 -27.84 -15.72
CA ILE A 17 10.25 -27.58 -14.86
C ILE A 17 11.09 -28.85 -14.69
N SER A 18 12.41 -28.74 -14.93
CA SER A 18 13.38 -29.80 -14.72
C SER A 18 14.07 -29.71 -13.36
N ARG A 19 14.39 -28.51 -12.89
CA ARG A 19 15.00 -28.24 -11.59
C ARG A 19 14.82 -26.78 -11.16
N MET A 20 15.10 -26.54 -9.87
CA MET A 20 15.11 -25.20 -9.28
C MET A 20 16.39 -25.01 -8.47
N GLU A 21 16.91 -23.81 -8.41
CA GLU A 21 18.08 -23.41 -7.65
C GLU A 21 17.77 -22.07 -6.95
N GLU A 22 18.05 -22.00 -5.65
CA GLU A 22 17.90 -20.75 -4.88
C GLU A 22 18.86 -19.71 -5.46
N ASP A 23 18.31 -18.59 -5.91
CA ASP A 23 19.09 -17.45 -6.37
C ASP A 23 19.30 -16.52 -5.16
N ALA A 24 20.57 -16.30 -4.79
CA ALA A 24 20.91 -15.46 -3.66
C ALA A 24 20.39 -14.02 -3.91
N MET A 25 19.30 -13.67 -3.26
CA MET A 25 18.88 -12.29 -3.18
C MET A 25 19.92 -11.53 -2.35
N GLU A 26 20.54 -10.50 -2.92
CA GLU A 26 21.59 -9.70 -2.29
C GLU A 26 21.15 -8.94 -1.03
N ASN A 27 19.89 -9.00 -0.67
CA ASN A 27 19.39 -8.52 0.61
C ASN A 27 18.21 -9.38 1.02
N ASN A 28 18.26 -9.94 2.24
CA ASN A 28 17.09 -10.46 2.96
C ASN A 28 16.08 -9.33 3.16
N GLU A 29 15.38 -8.93 2.12
CA GLU A 29 14.22 -8.04 2.24
C GLU A 29 13.10 -8.82 2.92
N ARG A 30 13.24 -9.00 4.23
CA ARG A 30 12.11 -9.34 5.07
C ARG A 30 11.19 -8.12 5.03
N GLY A 31 10.06 -8.25 4.35
CA GLY A 31 9.01 -7.26 4.43
C GLY A 31 8.68 -6.97 5.91
N PHE A 32 8.11 -5.82 6.20
CA PHE A 32 7.73 -5.38 7.54
C PHE A 32 6.84 -6.43 8.27
N SER A 33 6.08 -7.21 7.51
CA SER A 33 5.25 -8.33 7.98
C SER A 33 6.04 -9.57 8.40
N GLY A 34 7.37 -9.62 8.19
CA GLY A 34 8.17 -10.83 8.41
C GLY A 34 7.91 -11.96 7.41
N ALA A 35 7.20 -11.69 6.32
CA ALA A 35 6.94 -12.66 5.27
C ALA A 35 8.26 -13.17 4.68
N LYS A 36 8.37 -14.49 4.53
CA LYS A 36 9.53 -15.09 3.86
C LYS A 36 9.35 -14.93 2.36
N VAL A 37 10.33 -14.28 1.72
CA VAL A 37 10.40 -14.12 0.26
C VAL A 37 11.71 -14.74 -0.23
N VAL A 38 11.66 -15.54 -1.28
CA VAL A 38 12.84 -16.16 -1.91
C VAL A 38 12.72 -15.99 -3.41
N ARG A 39 13.87 -15.77 -4.07
CA ARG A 39 14.00 -15.84 -5.51
C ARG A 39 14.60 -17.18 -5.87
N GLU A 40 14.01 -17.87 -6.85
CA GLU A 40 14.48 -19.14 -7.36
C GLU A 40 14.72 -19.02 -8.85
N LYS A 41 15.85 -19.56 -9.31
CA LYS A 41 16.09 -19.77 -10.73
C LYS A 41 15.48 -21.11 -11.14
N VAL A 42 14.56 -21.06 -12.07
CA VAL A 42 13.79 -22.20 -12.55
C VAL A 42 14.27 -22.59 -13.94
N PHE A 43 14.60 -23.86 -14.12
CA PHE A 43 15.08 -24.43 -15.37
C PHE A 43 14.02 -25.33 -15.98
N PHE A 44 13.81 -25.21 -17.27
CA PHE A 44 12.83 -26.00 -18.02
C PHE A 44 13.46 -27.15 -18.77
N SER A 45 12.64 -28.13 -19.18
CA SER A 45 13.09 -29.33 -19.90
C SER A 45 13.64 -29.03 -21.29
N ASP A 46 13.31 -27.88 -21.87
CA ASP A 46 13.84 -27.39 -23.15
C ASP A 46 15.21 -26.71 -23.06
N GLY A 47 15.77 -26.59 -21.85
CA GLY A 47 17.04 -25.94 -21.55
C GLY A 47 16.95 -24.44 -21.26
N THR A 48 15.77 -23.84 -21.36
CA THR A 48 15.56 -22.44 -20.98
C THR A 48 15.49 -22.26 -19.45
N SER A 49 15.61 -21.04 -18.98
CA SER A 49 15.45 -20.72 -17.56
C SER A 49 14.86 -19.35 -17.34
N THR A 50 14.19 -19.17 -16.21
CA THR A 50 13.69 -17.87 -15.73
C THR A 50 13.83 -17.77 -14.21
N SER A 51 13.66 -16.58 -13.65
CA SER A 51 13.54 -16.39 -12.22
C SER A 51 12.07 -16.30 -11.82
N MET A 52 11.74 -16.84 -10.64
CA MET A 52 10.43 -16.72 -10.01
C MET A 52 10.60 -16.27 -8.56
N ILE A 53 9.65 -15.50 -8.07
CA ILE A 53 9.57 -15.08 -6.66
C ILE A 53 8.59 -15.97 -5.92
N PHE A 54 9.03 -16.49 -4.76
CA PHE A 54 8.17 -17.23 -3.84
C PHE A 54 7.97 -16.42 -2.58
N LYS A 55 6.72 -16.19 -2.21
CA LYS A 55 6.33 -15.49 -0.98
C LYS A 55 5.46 -16.39 -0.13
N ARG A 56 5.80 -16.54 1.15
CA ARG A 56 4.94 -17.21 2.12
C ARG A 56 4.03 -16.18 2.76
N THR A 57 2.73 -16.25 2.46
CA THR A 57 1.78 -15.23 2.85
C THR A 57 0.42 -15.80 3.27
N ASP A 58 -0.42 -14.95 3.85
CA ASP A 58 -1.77 -15.29 4.30
C ASP A 58 -2.73 -15.57 3.14
N ARG A 59 -3.90 -16.12 3.46
CA ARG A 59 -4.95 -16.45 2.50
C ARG A 59 -5.42 -15.22 1.72
N LYS A 60 -5.58 -14.11 2.41
CA LYS A 60 -6.12 -12.88 1.85
C LYS A 60 -5.27 -12.39 0.67
N GLU A 61 -3.95 -12.31 0.85
CA GLU A 61 -3.04 -11.90 -0.23
C GLU A 61 -3.03 -12.92 -1.37
N ARG A 62 -3.01 -14.24 -1.08
CA ARG A 62 -3.06 -15.27 -2.12
C ARG A 62 -4.32 -15.17 -2.97
N CYS A 63 -5.47 -14.98 -2.34
CA CYS A 63 -6.74 -14.81 -3.04
C CYS A 63 -6.78 -13.51 -3.87
N ALA A 64 -6.27 -12.40 -3.34
CA ALA A 64 -6.20 -11.13 -4.05
C ALA A 64 -5.33 -11.25 -5.31
N MET A 65 -4.12 -11.78 -5.16
CA MET A 65 -3.18 -11.95 -6.28
C MET A 65 -3.74 -12.90 -7.35
N LYS A 66 -4.39 -14.01 -6.96
CA LYS A 66 -5.07 -14.90 -7.91
C LYS A 66 -6.18 -14.16 -8.67
N LEU A 67 -7.04 -13.42 -7.96
CA LEU A 67 -8.12 -12.65 -8.58
C LEU A 67 -7.57 -11.65 -9.60
N LEU A 68 -6.51 -10.92 -9.25
CA LEU A 68 -5.87 -9.96 -10.14
C LEU A 68 -5.23 -10.63 -11.36
N THR A 69 -4.65 -11.83 -11.20
CA THR A 69 -4.12 -12.65 -12.29
C THR A 69 -5.24 -13.06 -13.24
N GLU A 70 -6.36 -13.59 -12.73
CA GLU A 70 -7.52 -13.99 -13.54
C GLU A 70 -8.16 -12.82 -14.28
N GLN A 71 -8.17 -11.65 -13.64
CA GLN A 71 -8.66 -10.38 -14.22
C GLN A 71 -7.63 -9.73 -15.17
N LYS A 72 -6.43 -10.29 -15.34
CA LYS A 72 -5.33 -9.74 -16.13
C LYS A 72 -4.99 -8.28 -15.75
N GLN A 73 -4.99 -8.00 -14.45
CA GLN A 73 -4.67 -6.68 -13.91
C GLN A 73 -3.16 -6.41 -13.90
N CYS A 74 -2.78 -5.17 -13.61
CA CYS A 74 -1.39 -4.73 -13.51
C CYS A 74 -0.74 -5.19 -12.19
N SER A 75 -0.70 -6.50 -11.96
CA SER A 75 0.02 -7.19 -10.90
C SER A 75 0.90 -8.28 -11.49
N PRO A 76 1.89 -8.82 -10.77
CA PRO A 76 2.58 -10.04 -11.23
C PRO A 76 1.58 -11.17 -11.41
N THR A 77 1.74 -11.97 -12.46
CA THR A 77 1.04 -13.24 -12.56
C THR A 77 1.45 -14.13 -11.39
N CYS A 78 0.50 -14.78 -10.75
CA CYS A 78 0.79 -15.63 -9.60
C CYS A 78 0.04 -16.96 -9.63
N TYR A 79 0.55 -17.91 -8.84
CA TYR A 79 -0.08 -19.20 -8.59
C TYR A 79 0.06 -19.61 -7.12
N SER A 80 -1.00 -20.15 -6.55
CA SER A 80 -1.05 -20.77 -5.23
C SER A 80 -2.04 -21.93 -5.24
N GLU A 81 -1.68 -23.06 -4.66
CA GLU A 81 -2.53 -24.25 -4.64
C GLU A 81 -3.64 -24.15 -3.62
N ASP A 82 -3.30 -23.75 -2.40
CA ASP A 82 -4.25 -23.70 -1.30
C ASP A 82 -4.76 -22.27 -1.03
N LEU A 83 -6.00 -22.05 -1.44
CA LEU A 83 -6.75 -20.81 -1.20
C LEU A 83 -7.80 -20.92 -0.09
N GLN A 84 -7.90 -22.06 0.58
CA GLN A 84 -8.90 -22.30 1.61
C GLN A 84 -8.34 -22.17 3.02
N THR A 85 -7.05 -22.48 3.21
CA THR A 85 -6.43 -22.35 4.52
C THR A 85 -6.05 -20.91 4.85
N ASP A 86 -6.33 -20.50 6.09
CA ASP A 86 -5.91 -19.20 6.61
C ASP A 86 -4.43 -19.22 7.05
N ALA A 87 -3.83 -20.41 7.19
CA ALA A 87 -2.40 -20.53 7.49
C ALA A 87 -1.55 -19.94 6.36
N PRO A 88 -0.40 -19.30 6.69
CA PRO A 88 0.53 -18.81 5.67
C PRO A 88 1.05 -19.95 4.79
N CYS A 89 0.81 -19.86 3.48
CA CYS A 89 1.25 -20.80 2.45
C CYS A 89 2.10 -20.10 1.39
N TRP A 90 2.83 -20.89 0.62
CA TRP A 90 3.63 -20.40 -0.47
C TRP A 90 2.78 -20.00 -1.68
N MET A 91 3.18 -18.92 -2.34
CA MET A 91 2.69 -18.43 -3.61
C MET A 91 3.89 -18.18 -4.52
N ALA A 92 3.84 -18.63 -5.76
CA ALA A 92 4.80 -18.27 -6.79
C ALA A 92 4.31 -17.08 -7.59
N MET A 93 5.21 -16.18 -7.98
CA MET A 93 4.92 -14.97 -8.77
C MET A 93 5.99 -14.76 -9.84
N GLU A 94 5.62 -14.07 -10.92
CA GLU A 94 6.58 -13.51 -11.86
C GLU A 94 7.66 -12.70 -11.13
N ASP A 95 8.91 -12.90 -11.49
CA ASP A 95 10.00 -12.01 -11.08
C ASP A 95 9.99 -10.77 -11.99
N LEU A 96 9.64 -9.63 -11.43
CA LEU A 96 9.61 -8.35 -12.14
C LEU A 96 10.98 -7.67 -12.24
N GLY A 97 12.04 -8.33 -11.73
CA GLY A 97 13.38 -7.74 -11.65
C GLY A 97 13.49 -6.71 -10.52
N GLN A 98 14.46 -5.81 -10.65
CA GLN A 98 14.78 -4.84 -9.60
C GLN A 98 14.32 -3.41 -9.92
N GLN A 99 13.77 -3.17 -11.10
CA GLN A 99 13.40 -1.82 -11.53
C GLN A 99 12.08 -1.39 -10.88
N ARG A 100 12.18 -0.77 -9.72
CA ARG A 100 11.06 -0.08 -9.07
C ARG A 100 10.76 1.23 -9.80
N LEU A 101 9.53 1.69 -9.68
CA LEU A 101 9.15 3.00 -10.17
C LEU A 101 9.76 4.07 -9.26
N ALA A 102 10.90 4.63 -9.70
CA ALA A 102 11.66 5.60 -8.91
C ALA A 102 11.01 6.99 -8.91
N GLU A 103 11.25 7.75 -7.86
CA GLU A 103 10.95 9.17 -7.78
C GLU A 103 12.05 10.05 -8.43
N PRO A 104 11.69 11.18 -8.99
CA PRO A 104 10.33 11.64 -9.29
C PRO A 104 9.74 10.90 -10.50
N CYS A 105 8.55 10.37 -10.32
CA CYS A 105 7.80 9.74 -11.40
C CYS A 105 7.21 10.85 -12.29
N ASP A 106 7.42 10.79 -13.58
CA ASP A 106 6.87 11.79 -14.49
C ASP A 106 5.35 11.64 -14.70
N ILE A 107 4.71 12.67 -15.23
CA ILE A 107 3.25 12.68 -15.48
C ILE A 107 2.78 11.52 -16.38
N PRO A 108 3.48 11.14 -17.46
CA PRO A 108 3.15 9.97 -18.26
C PRO A 108 3.07 8.67 -17.44
N TRP A 109 4.02 8.46 -16.55
CA TRP A 109 4.02 7.28 -15.66
C TRP A 109 2.89 7.31 -14.65
N LEU A 110 2.64 8.48 -14.04
CA LEU A 110 1.50 8.63 -13.13
C LEU A 110 0.18 8.35 -13.78
N ARG A 111 0.03 8.78 -15.02
CA ARG A 111 -1.17 8.48 -15.79
C ARG A 111 -1.35 6.97 -15.97
N LYS A 112 -0.26 6.22 -16.18
CA LYS A 112 -0.29 4.76 -16.23
C LYS A 112 -0.63 4.14 -14.87
N VAL A 113 -0.04 4.65 -13.79
CA VAL A 113 -0.37 4.21 -12.42
C VAL A 113 -1.84 4.48 -12.11
N ALA A 114 -2.33 5.68 -12.43
CA ALA A 114 -3.73 6.05 -12.25
C ALA A 114 -4.68 5.12 -13.02
N ASP A 115 -4.33 4.80 -14.27
CA ASP A 115 -5.13 3.91 -15.12
C ASP A 115 -5.13 2.48 -14.59
N SER A 116 -3.99 1.98 -14.12
CA SER A 116 -3.85 0.64 -13.51
C SER A 116 -4.66 0.51 -12.22
N LEU A 117 -4.57 1.47 -11.30
CA LEU A 117 -5.35 1.49 -10.08
C LEU A 117 -6.85 1.62 -10.37
N ALA A 118 -7.24 2.53 -11.25
CA ALA A 118 -8.63 2.70 -11.64
C ALA A 118 -9.21 1.43 -12.29
N SER A 119 -8.39 0.65 -13.01
CA SER A 119 -8.78 -0.65 -13.56
C SER A 119 -9.08 -1.65 -12.44
N ILE A 120 -8.16 -1.82 -11.49
CA ILE A 120 -8.36 -2.72 -10.35
C ILE A 120 -9.62 -2.32 -9.57
N HIS A 121 -9.73 -1.04 -9.23
CA HIS A 121 -10.83 -0.55 -8.41
C HIS A 121 -12.18 -0.66 -9.13
N SER A 122 -12.28 -0.23 -10.38
CA SER A 122 -13.55 -0.27 -11.11
C SER A 122 -14.06 -1.69 -11.36
N MET A 123 -13.16 -2.65 -11.64
CA MET A 123 -13.53 -4.04 -11.89
C MET A 123 -14.04 -4.73 -10.62
N ASN A 124 -13.58 -4.33 -9.45
CA ASN A 124 -13.94 -4.91 -8.17
C ASN A 124 -14.95 -4.05 -7.37
N MET A 125 -15.40 -2.94 -7.96
CA MET A 125 -16.36 -2.03 -7.35
C MET A 125 -17.67 -2.75 -7.05
N ASN A 126 -18.15 -2.62 -5.82
CA ASN A 126 -19.40 -3.25 -5.34
C ASN A 126 -19.43 -4.79 -5.46
N GLN A 127 -18.27 -5.45 -5.57
CA GLN A 127 -18.15 -6.92 -5.72
C GLN A 127 -17.86 -7.64 -4.39
N GLY A 128 -18.02 -7.00 -3.22
CA GLY A 128 -17.68 -7.58 -1.92
C GLY A 128 -18.28 -8.98 -1.68
N GLY A 129 -19.49 -9.23 -2.13
CA GLY A 129 -20.12 -10.55 -2.03
C GLY A 129 -19.41 -11.67 -2.81
N LYS A 130 -18.59 -11.34 -3.81
CA LYS A 130 -17.77 -12.29 -4.55
C LYS A 130 -16.39 -12.52 -3.93
N MET A 131 -16.05 -11.76 -2.91
CA MET A 131 -14.76 -11.78 -2.21
C MET A 131 -14.94 -12.05 -0.71
N PRO A 132 -15.58 -13.18 -0.29
CA PRO A 132 -15.85 -13.46 1.12
C PRO A 132 -14.58 -13.66 1.97
N TRP A 133 -13.44 -13.87 1.33
CA TRP A 133 -12.11 -13.97 1.93
C TRP A 133 -11.49 -12.60 2.24
N LEU A 134 -12.04 -11.51 1.70
CA LEU A 134 -11.49 -10.16 1.82
C LEU A 134 -12.11 -9.47 3.04
N PRO A 135 -11.30 -9.08 4.05
CA PRO A 135 -11.82 -8.36 5.21
C PRO A 135 -12.44 -7.01 4.80
N ILE A 136 -13.59 -6.70 5.38
CA ILE A 136 -14.29 -5.44 5.14
C ILE A 136 -13.73 -4.36 6.06
N ALA A 137 -13.53 -3.17 5.53
CA ALA A 137 -13.22 -1.99 6.30
C ALA A 137 -14.52 -1.39 6.88
N ASP A 138 -14.97 -1.99 7.97
CA ASP A 138 -16.14 -1.57 8.74
C ASP A 138 -15.79 -0.53 9.82
N GLU A 139 -16.77 -0.17 10.64
CA GLU A 139 -16.59 0.78 11.74
C GLU A 139 -15.49 0.33 12.73
N ALA A 140 -15.47 -0.96 13.08
CA ALA A 140 -14.48 -1.51 14.00
C ALA A 140 -13.06 -1.39 13.41
N TYR A 141 -12.93 -1.60 12.11
CA TYR A 141 -11.66 -1.41 11.41
C TYR A 141 -11.19 0.06 11.47
N TRP A 142 -12.07 1.01 11.14
CA TRP A 142 -11.71 2.43 11.17
C TRP A 142 -11.33 2.90 12.57
N GLN A 143 -12.02 2.42 13.59
CA GLN A 143 -11.63 2.67 14.98
C GLN A 143 -10.24 2.06 15.29
N SER A 144 -9.97 0.83 14.83
CA SER A 144 -8.69 0.18 15.05
C SER A 144 -7.52 0.88 14.34
N VAL A 145 -7.74 1.45 13.15
CA VAL A 145 -6.74 2.26 12.43
C VAL A 145 -6.28 3.42 13.29
N VAL A 146 -7.19 4.08 13.98
CA VAL A 146 -6.89 5.23 14.84
C VAL A 146 -6.29 4.79 16.18
N THR A 147 -6.83 3.76 16.82
CA THR A 147 -6.43 3.31 18.15
C THR A 147 -5.27 2.32 18.10
N THR A 148 -5.58 1.03 17.98
CA THR A 148 -4.61 -0.07 18.13
C THR A 148 -3.50 -0.08 17.09
N LEU A 149 -3.73 0.45 15.88
CA LEU A 149 -2.71 0.52 14.84
C LEU A 149 -1.91 1.84 14.86
N SER A 150 -2.30 2.84 15.66
CA SER A 150 -1.66 4.15 15.63
C SER A 150 -1.47 4.76 17.01
N VAL A 151 -2.52 5.37 17.59
CA VAL A 151 -2.44 6.25 18.77
C VAL A 151 -1.97 5.50 20.01
N ASP A 152 -2.37 4.24 20.20
CA ASP A 152 -1.92 3.41 21.33
C ASP A 152 -0.39 3.18 21.30
N HIS A 153 0.20 3.08 20.11
CA HIS A 153 1.66 2.99 19.98
C HIS A 153 2.35 4.31 20.31
N PHE A 154 1.75 5.42 19.92
CA PHE A 154 2.25 6.75 20.24
C PHE A 154 2.22 7.00 21.75
N GLU A 155 1.11 6.71 22.43
CA GLU A 155 0.96 6.81 23.88
C GLU A 155 1.97 5.94 24.64
N ARG A 156 2.05 4.67 24.24
CA ARG A 156 3.00 3.73 24.85
C ARG A 156 4.45 4.20 24.71
N LYS A 157 4.80 4.80 23.57
CA LYS A 157 6.13 5.38 23.37
C LYS A 157 6.37 6.58 24.28
N MET A 158 5.36 7.44 24.49
CA MET A 158 5.43 8.56 25.42
C MET A 158 5.68 8.09 26.86
N GLU A 159 4.98 7.03 27.30
CA GLU A 159 5.16 6.46 28.64
C GLU A 159 6.56 5.85 28.82
N GLN A 160 7.11 5.24 27.78
CA GLN A 160 8.39 4.54 27.83
C GLN A 160 9.60 5.44 27.57
N ASN A 161 9.42 6.63 27.00
CA ASN A 161 10.51 7.50 26.55
C ASN A 161 10.22 8.97 26.86
N ALA A 162 10.89 9.48 27.89
CA ALA A 162 10.72 10.87 28.34
C ALA A 162 11.09 11.91 27.27
N ALA A 163 12.13 11.63 26.46
CA ALA A 163 12.52 12.53 25.38
C ALA A 163 11.46 12.58 24.27
N PHE A 164 10.87 11.43 23.93
CA PHE A 164 9.76 11.37 22.97
C PHE A 164 8.55 12.14 23.51
N ASN A 165 8.19 11.94 24.76
CA ASN A 165 7.08 12.64 25.40
C ASN A 165 7.30 14.16 25.44
N GLN A 166 8.50 14.61 25.81
CA GLN A 166 8.84 16.02 25.81
C GLN A 166 8.72 16.66 24.42
N GLU A 167 9.07 15.91 23.36
CA GLU A 167 9.12 16.42 22.00
C GLU A 167 7.77 16.34 21.30
N PHE A 168 7.03 15.22 21.48
CA PHE A 168 5.82 14.92 20.70
C PHE A 168 4.54 14.85 21.54
N GLY A 169 4.63 14.80 22.87
CA GLY A 169 3.48 14.60 23.76
C GLY A 169 2.34 15.60 23.56
N GLY A 170 2.66 16.84 23.18
CA GLY A 170 1.68 17.87 22.88
C GLY A 170 0.73 17.56 21.71
N TYR A 171 1.09 16.61 20.83
CA TYR A 171 0.23 16.22 19.72
C TYR A 171 -0.90 15.26 20.10
N LEU A 172 -0.78 14.52 21.21
CA LEU A 172 -1.70 13.44 21.57
C LEU A 172 -3.18 13.85 21.64
N PRO A 173 -3.56 14.97 22.32
CA PRO A 173 -4.97 15.38 22.37
C PRO A 173 -5.55 15.61 20.97
N LYS A 174 -4.78 16.23 20.10
CA LYS A 174 -5.20 16.53 18.73
C LYS A 174 -5.27 15.28 17.85
N LEU A 175 -4.35 14.32 18.04
CA LEU A 175 -4.39 13.02 17.35
C LEU A 175 -5.66 12.25 17.70
N ARG A 176 -6.07 12.25 18.97
CA ARG A 176 -7.31 11.61 19.42
C ARG A 176 -8.55 12.27 18.82
N GLU A 177 -8.64 13.60 18.86
CA GLU A 177 -9.75 14.37 18.30
C GLU A 177 -9.91 14.09 16.79
N ILE A 178 -8.83 14.28 16.04
CA ILE A 178 -8.83 14.08 14.58
C ILE A 178 -9.07 12.61 14.25
N GLY A 179 -8.49 11.69 15.03
CA GLY A 179 -8.68 10.25 14.83
C GLY A 179 -10.15 9.85 14.98
N GLN A 180 -10.83 10.32 15.99
CA GLN A 180 -12.27 10.04 16.16
C GLN A 180 -13.09 10.58 15.00
N GLN A 181 -12.81 11.81 14.55
CA GLN A 181 -13.49 12.39 13.41
C GLN A 181 -13.21 11.56 12.12
N PHE A 182 -11.94 11.24 11.88
CA PHE A 182 -11.54 10.42 10.73
C PHE A 182 -12.25 9.07 10.69
N ALA A 183 -12.29 8.34 11.83
CA ALA A 183 -12.96 7.04 11.89
C ALA A 183 -14.46 7.16 11.54
N ASN A 184 -15.13 8.19 12.04
CA ASN A 184 -16.55 8.46 11.75
C ASN A 184 -16.76 8.80 10.26
N ASP A 185 -15.90 9.66 9.70
CA ASP A 185 -15.96 10.09 8.30
C ASP A 185 -15.74 8.88 7.36
N MET A 186 -14.74 8.04 7.66
CA MET A 186 -14.47 6.84 6.87
C MET A 186 -15.59 5.80 6.97
N ASN A 187 -16.20 5.64 8.15
CA ASN A 187 -17.37 4.78 8.31
C ASN A 187 -18.58 5.29 7.52
N THR A 188 -18.74 6.60 7.44
CA THR A 188 -19.78 7.24 6.59
C THR A 188 -19.48 7.02 5.11
N LEU A 189 -18.25 7.30 4.67
CA LEU A 189 -17.80 7.10 3.30
C LEU A 189 -17.96 5.64 2.86
N SER A 190 -17.68 4.67 3.75
CA SER A 190 -17.81 3.24 3.44
C SER A 190 -19.27 2.80 3.14
N LYS A 191 -20.26 3.61 3.49
CA LYS A 191 -21.68 3.35 3.23
C LYS A 191 -22.19 3.99 1.94
N GLU A 192 -21.36 4.82 1.32
CA GLU A 192 -21.74 5.47 0.07
C GLU A 192 -21.69 4.51 -1.11
N LYS A 193 -22.49 4.83 -2.13
CA LYS A 193 -22.54 4.05 -3.36
C LYS A 193 -21.25 4.21 -4.17
N ASP A 194 -20.82 3.13 -4.80
CA ASP A 194 -19.71 3.09 -5.76
C ASP A 194 -18.36 3.61 -5.19
N VAL A 195 -18.08 3.26 -3.94
CA VAL A 195 -16.79 3.60 -3.29
C VAL A 195 -16.03 2.36 -2.82
N MET A 196 -16.74 1.29 -2.46
CA MET A 196 -16.16 0.08 -1.87
C MET A 196 -15.63 -0.86 -2.94
N THR A 197 -14.38 -1.26 -2.82
CA THR A 197 -13.69 -2.13 -3.79
C THR A 197 -12.59 -2.95 -3.12
N LEU A 198 -11.92 -3.82 -3.89
CA LEU A 198 -10.61 -4.35 -3.51
C LEU A 198 -9.60 -3.21 -3.51
N THR A 199 -9.06 -2.88 -2.34
CA THR A 199 -7.96 -1.92 -2.18
C THR A 199 -6.66 -2.63 -1.86
N HIS A 200 -5.55 -1.97 -2.17
CA HIS A 200 -4.22 -2.40 -1.75
C HIS A 200 -4.02 -2.21 -0.24
N GLY A 201 -4.44 -1.07 0.29
CA GLY A 201 -4.42 -0.73 1.72
C GLY A 201 -3.07 -0.30 2.29
N ASP A 202 -1.98 -0.51 1.55
CA ASP A 202 -0.60 -0.13 1.89
C ASP A 202 0.15 0.35 0.66
N LEU A 203 -0.53 1.08 -0.22
CA LEU A 203 0.12 1.65 -1.39
C LEU A 203 0.93 2.87 -0.97
N GLN A 204 2.16 2.59 -0.54
CA GLN A 204 3.06 3.58 0.05
C GLN A 204 3.48 4.64 -0.94
N MET A 205 3.74 5.78 -0.32
CA MET A 205 4.42 6.89 -0.96
C MET A 205 5.71 6.42 -1.60
N ARG A 206 5.85 6.72 -2.79
CA ARG A 206 6.93 7.10 -3.70
C ARG A 206 8.38 6.67 -3.48
N ASP A 207 8.75 6.05 -2.39
CA ASP A 207 10.04 5.35 -2.34
C ASP A 207 10.02 4.05 -3.17
N GLY A 208 8.97 3.92 -3.99
CA GLY A 208 8.83 2.89 -5.01
C GLY A 208 8.56 1.49 -4.48
N ALA A 209 8.16 1.38 -3.21
CA ALA A 209 8.11 0.09 -2.55
C ALA A 209 7.17 -0.93 -3.22
N HIS A 210 6.01 -0.50 -3.74
CA HIS A 210 4.97 -1.44 -4.20
C HIS A 210 4.61 -1.34 -5.69
N ILE A 211 5.29 -0.50 -6.46
CA ILE A 211 5.08 -0.41 -7.91
C ILE A 211 6.39 -0.62 -8.67
N TYR A 212 6.37 -1.61 -9.54
CA TYR A 212 7.49 -1.93 -10.43
C TYR A 212 7.21 -1.44 -11.85
N CYS A 213 8.26 -1.08 -12.57
CA CYS A 213 8.20 -0.76 -13.99
C CYS A 213 8.65 -1.97 -14.79
N CYS A 214 7.72 -2.68 -15.40
CA CYS A 214 8.02 -3.87 -16.21
C CYS A 214 7.51 -3.67 -17.63
N GLY A 215 8.40 -3.71 -18.62
CA GLY A 215 8.04 -3.55 -20.02
C GLY A 215 7.24 -2.29 -20.34
N GLY A 216 7.52 -1.18 -19.64
CA GLY A 216 6.80 0.08 -19.82
C GLY A 216 5.42 0.13 -19.17
N THR A 217 5.06 -0.84 -18.33
CA THR A 217 3.78 -0.92 -17.60
C THR A 217 4.01 -0.97 -16.09
N PRO A 218 3.23 -0.22 -15.28
CA PRO A 218 3.24 -0.39 -13.83
C PRO A 218 2.77 -1.79 -13.44
N ARG A 219 3.46 -2.41 -12.48
CA ARG A 219 3.07 -3.67 -11.84
C ARG A 219 2.99 -3.44 -10.34
N ILE A 220 1.82 -3.64 -9.76
CA ILE A 220 1.55 -3.40 -8.34
C ILE A 220 1.70 -4.73 -7.59
N ILE A 221 2.51 -4.72 -6.53
CA ILE A 221 2.82 -5.90 -5.72
C ILE A 221 2.40 -5.70 -4.26
N ASP A 222 2.46 -6.78 -3.48
CA ASP A 222 2.30 -6.77 -2.01
C ASP A 222 0.90 -6.36 -1.51
N PHE A 223 -0.11 -7.14 -1.89
CA PHE A 223 -1.49 -6.98 -1.43
C PHE A 223 -1.74 -7.53 0.00
N GLY A 224 -0.69 -7.62 0.83
CA GLY A 224 -0.78 -8.12 2.20
C GLY A 224 -1.74 -7.33 3.11
N PHE A 225 -1.99 -6.06 2.81
CA PHE A 225 -2.93 -5.19 3.54
C PHE A 225 -4.28 -5.01 2.85
N CYS A 226 -4.53 -5.74 1.76
CA CYS A 226 -5.76 -5.58 0.97
C CYS A 226 -7.03 -5.75 1.81
N ARG A 227 -8.04 -4.95 1.46
CA ARG A 227 -9.36 -4.94 2.10
C ARG A 227 -10.45 -4.59 1.10
N TYR A 228 -11.67 -4.92 1.45
CA TYR A 228 -12.83 -4.32 0.82
C TYR A 228 -13.10 -2.98 1.50
N ALA A 229 -12.66 -1.90 0.88
CA ALA A 229 -12.63 -0.56 1.47
C ALA A 229 -12.90 0.52 0.41
N PRO A 230 -13.14 1.79 0.83
CA PRO A 230 -13.18 2.89 -0.10
C PRO A 230 -11.85 3.06 -0.84
N PHE A 231 -11.89 3.04 -2.18
CA PHE A 231 -10.68 3.11 -3.02
C PHE A 231 -9.80 4.33 -2.77
N TYR A 232 -10.35 5.36 -2.18
CA TYR A 232 -9.64 6.60 -1.86
C TYR A 232 -8.41 6.40 -0.97
N ILE A 233 -8.37 5.32 -0.15
CA ILE A 233 -7.22 5.06 0.72
C ILE A 233 -5.94 4.73 -0.06
N ASP A 234 -6.06 4.23 -1.28
CA ASP A 234 -4.93 3.89 -2.14
C ASP A 234 -4.37 5.08 -2.92
N LEU A 235 -5.02 6.24 -2.83
CA LEU A 235 -4.62 7.43 -3.60
C LEU A 235 -3.56 8.28 -2.88
N ALA A 236 -3.60 8.29 -1.56
CA ALA A 236 -2.84 9.21 -0.71
C ALA A 236 -1.33 9.18 -0.93
N GLY A 237 -0.76 8.04 -1.24
CA GLY A 237 0.68 7.90 -1.42
C GLY A 237 1.19 8.30 -2.81
N TRP A 238 0.30 8.33 -3.81
CA TRP A 238 0.70 8.41 -5.23
C TRP A 238 0.26 9.68 -5.92
N PHE A 239 -0.86 10.27 -5.55
CA PHE A 239 -1.41 11.42 -6.23
C PHE A 239 -1.43 12.62 -5.29
N GLY A 240 -0.60 13.62 -5.56
CA GLY A 240 -0.71 14.93 -4.97
C GLY A 240 -2.00 15.62 -5.42
N ARG A 241 -2.29 16.79 -4.86
CA ARG A 241 -3.53 17.52 -5.12
C ARG A 241 -3.77 17.78 -6.62
N ASP A 242 -2.72 18.20 -7.33
CA ASP A 242 -2.81 18.53 -8.77
C ASP A 242 -2.89 17.27 -9.65
N GLU A 243 -2.42 16.13 -9.12
CA GLU A 243 -2.33 14.87 -9.84
C GLU A 243 -3.54 13.97 -9.60
N LEU A 244 -4.32 14.24 -8.56
CA LEU A 244 -5.53 13.50 -8.21
C LEU A 244 -6.53 13.45 -9.38
N LYS A 245 -6.52 14.49 -10.21
CA LYS A 245 -7.33 14.56 -11.43
C LYS A 245 -6.99 13.45 -12.43
N LEU A 246 -5.74 12.96 -12.47
CA LEU A 246 -5.35 11.86 -13.37
C LEU A 246 -6.12 10.57 -13.03
N TYR A 247 -6.24 10.27 -11.74
CA TYR A 247 -6.99 9.11 -11.29
C TYR A 247 -8.51 9.30 -11.49
N TYR A 248 -9.04 10.49 -11.18
CA TYR A 248 -10.44 10.83 -11.46
C TYR A 248 -10.79 10.63 -12.94
N GLU A 249 -9.98 11.15 -13.85
CA GLU A 249 -10.16 10.97 -15.31
C GLU A 249 -10.13 9.49 -15.71
N ALA A 250 -9.26 8.69 -15.08
CA ALA A 250 -9.16 7.26 -15.36
C ALA A 250 -10.42 6.50 -14.90
N LEU A 251 -11.01 6.87 -13.76
CA LEU A 251 -12.30 6.33 -13.32
C LEU A 251 -13.46 6.75 -14.22
N CYS A 252 -13.52 8.02 -14.60
CA CYS A 252 -14.57 8.52 -15.49
C CYS A 252 -14.59 7.79 -16.84
N LYS A 253 -13.41 7.48 -17.40
CA LYS A 253 -13.27 6.65 -18.62
C LYS A 253 -13.86 5.25 -18.45
N ARG A 254 -14.02 4.76 -17.23
CA ARG A 254 -14.62 3.46 -16.90
C ARG A 254 -16.09 3.56 -16.51
N GLY A 255 -16.71 4.71 -16.78
CA GLY A 255 -18.14 4.92 -16.57
C GLY A 255 -18.52 5.40 -15.16
N TRP A 256 -17.53 5.74 -14.32
CA TRP A 256 -17.81 6.29 -13.00
C TRP A 256 -18.23 7.77 -13.11
N THR A 257 -19.30 8.15 -12.38
CA THR A 257 -19.90 9.49 -12.51
C THR A 257 -20.05 10.15 -11.15
N ILE A 258 -19.16 11.05 -10.83
CA ILE A 258 -19.23 11.95 -9.67
C ILE A 258 -18.66 13.30 -10.07
N LYS A 259 -19.09 14.36 -9.43
CA LYS A 259 -18.45 15.68 -9.61
C LYS A 259 -17.05 15.66 -9.02
N TYR A 260 -16.10 16.32 -9.71
CA TYR A 260 -14.71 16.36 -9.24
C TYR A 260 -14.57 16.95 -7.84
N ALA A 261 -15.36 17.98 -7.49
CA ALA A 261 -15.32 18.58 -6.16
C ALA A 261 -15.70 17.56 -5.05
N ASP A 262 -16.75 16.75 -5.27
CA ASP A 262 -17.18 15.72 -4.33
C ASP A 262 -16.13 14.60 -4.22
N PHE A 263 -15.52 14.25 -5.35
CA PHE A 263 -14.41 13.29 -5.38
C PHE A 263 -13.19 13.79 -4.60
N GLU A 264 -12.78 15.04 -4.82
CA GLU A 264 -11.64 15.67 -4.13
C GLU A 264 -11.87 15.76 -2.62
N GLU A 265 -13.07 16.10 -2.17
CA GLU A 265 -13.44 16.14 -0.76
C GLU A 265 -13.33 14.77 -0.09
N ARG A 266 -13.86 13.72 -0.72
CA ARG A 266 -13.76 12.33 -0.24
C ARG A 266 -12.31 11.86 -0.20
N ALA A 267 -11.53 12.19 -1.21
CA ALA A 267 -10.11 11.88 -1.23
C ALA A 267 -9.38 12.53 -0.06
N ARG A 268 -9.62 13.81 0.23
CA ARG A 268 -9.02 14.51 1.39
C ARG A 268 -9.35 13.84 2.71
N THR A 269 -10.60 13.41 2.89
CA THR A 269 -11.00 12.64 4.07
C THR A 269 -10.14 11.38 4.22
N ALA A 270 -10.03 10.60 3.15
CA ALA A 270 -9.31 9.33 3.16
C ALA A 270 -7.77 9.47 3.26
N TYR A 271 -7.21 10.62 2.93
CA TYR A 271 -5.75 10.82 2.96
C TYR A 271 -5.13 10.66 4.34
N ARG A 272 -5.86 10.98 5.40
CA ARG A 272 -5.41 10.76 6.78
C ARG A 272 -5.12 9.29 7.10
N TYR A 273 -5.71 8.37 6.33
CA TYR A 273 -5.45 6.95 6.45
C TYR A 273 -3.95 6.62 6.39
N SER A 274 -3.24 7.16 5.40
CA SER A 274 -1.80 6.92 5.27
C SER A 274 -1.02 7.46 6.48
N GLY A 275 -1.40 8.62 6.99
CA GLY A 275 -0.81 9.16 8.22
C GLY A 275 -0.97 8.22 9.41
N PHE A 276 -2.17 7.68 9.62
CA PHE A 276 -2.45 6.77 10.74
C PHE A 276 -1.72 5.44 10.62
N ILE A 277 -1.76 4.77 9.45
CA ILE A 277 -1.09 3.47 9.31
C ILE A 277 0.45 3.57 9.40
N TYR A 278 1.04 4.71 9.02
CA TYR A 278 2.49 4.93 9.12
C TYR A 278 2.92 5.56 10.45
N LEU A 279 1.98 5.98 11.30
CA LEU A 279 2.33 6.50 12.63
C LEU A 279 3.02 5.44 13.49
N CYS A 280 2.46 4.22 13.56
CA CYS A 280 3.03 3.14 14.36
C CYS A 280 4.48 2.79 13.97
N PRO A 281 4.81 2.42 12.71
CA PRO A 281 6.19 2.12 12.35
C PRO A 281 7.12 3.31 12.58
N SER A 282 6.67 4.54 12.32
CA SER A 282 7.48 5.74 12.54
C SER A 282 7.78 5.97 14.01
N VAL A 283 6.83 5.68 14.91
CA VAL A 283 7.01 5.75 16.37
C VAL A 283 7.95 4.65 16.86
N MET A 284 7.81 3.43 16.35
CA MET A 284 8.67 2.30 16.74
C MET A 284 10.12 2.53 16.34
N ASP A 285 10.34 3.04 15.14
CA ASP A 285 11.67 3.30 14.58
C ASP A 285 12.34 4.55 15.16
N TRP A 286 11.61 5.42 15.84
CA TRP A 286 12.16 6.66 16.38
C TRP A 286 13.24 6.38 17.43
N LYS A 287 14.47 6.85 17.16
CA LYS A 287 15.67 6.63 18.01
C LYS A 287 16.30 7.91 18.52
N ALA A 288 16.16 9.00 17.82
CA ALA A 288 16.77 10.29 18.11
C ALA A 288 15.84 11.41 17.64
N GLY A 289 16.14 12.65 17.95
CA GLY A 289 15.30 13.82 17.67
C GLY A 289 14.83 14.00 16.20
N PRO A 290 14.02 15.03 15.92
CA PRO A 290 13.29 15.18 14.66
C PRO A 290 14.18 15.44 13.44
N THR A 291 15.47 15.60 13.63
CA THR A 291 16.43 15.87 12.54
C THR A 291 16.96 14.61 11.86
N ASP A 292 16.80 13.45 12.48
CA ASP A 292 17.15 12.18 11.83
C ASP A 292 16.06 11.72 10.85
N GLN A 293 16.36 10.67 10.07
CA GLN A 293 15.43 10.16 9.08
C GLN A 293 14.14 9.58 9.70
N THR A 294 14.25 8.99 10.91
CA THR A 294 13.11 8.41 11.61
C THR A 294 12.20 9.49 12.20
N GLY A 295 12.79 10.56 12.74
CA GLY A 295 12.05 11.74 13.17
C GLY A 295 11.33 12.44 12.02
N LYS A 296 11.95 12.53 10.84
CA LYS A 296 11.31 13.07 9.64
C LYS A 296 10.07 12.27 9.21
N ARG A 297 10.15 10.94 9.21
CA ARG A 297 9.00 10.06 8.90
C ARG A 297 7.86 10.25 9.89
N LEU A 298 8.18 10.34 11.18
CA LEU A 298 7.19 10.60 12.22
C LEU A 298 6.49 11.95 12.02
N LEU A 299 7.27 13.02 11.79
CA LEU A 299 6.72 14.35 11.52
C LEU A 299 5.86 14.37 10.25
N GLN A 300 6.22 13.60 9.23
CA GLN A 300 5.42 13.47 8.02
C GLN A 300 4.07 12.79 8.31
N ALA A 301 4.07 11.68 9.06
CA ALA A 301 2.84 11.00 9.46
C ALA A 301 1.93 11.93 10.28
N LEU A 302 2.50 12.63 11.26
CA LEU A 302 1.79 13.63 12.07
C LEU A 302 1.21 14.75 11.20
N TYR A 303 1.98 15.28 10.25
CA TYR A 303 1.51 16.32 9.35
C TYR A 303 0.29 15.87 8.53
N ILE A 304 0.35 14.68 7.93
CA ILE A 304 -0.76 14.12 7.15
C ILE A 304 -2.02 13.98 8.02
N ILE A 305 -1.87 13.47 9.24
CA ILE A 305 -3.01 13.34 10.17
C ILE A 305 -3.59 14.71 10.50
N LEU A 306 -2.75 15.68 10.89
CA LEU A 306 -3.18 16.97 11.38
C LEU A 306 -3.82 17.84 10.28
N HIS A 307 -3.31 17.77 9.07
CA HIS A 307 -3.71 18.70 8.00
C HIS A 307 -4.58 18.03 6.92
N GLY A 308 -4.59 16.70 6.80
CA GLY A 308 -5.26 16.00 5.71
C GLY A 308 -4.74 16.42 4.34
N ASP A 309 -3.52 16.91 4.31
CA ASP A 309 -2.87 17.40 3.11
C ASP A 309 -1.97 16.35 2.49
N PHE A 310 -1.82 16.50 1.17
CA PHE A 310 -0.97 15.63 0.38
C PHE A 310 0.47 16.10 0.46
N PRO A 311 1.43 15.21 0.70
CA PRO A 311 2.79 15.55 0.41
C PRO A 311 2.90 15.84 -1.09
N GLU A 312 3.22 17.07 -1.45
CA GLU A 312 3.50 17.42 -2.83
C GLU A 312 4.72 16.65 -3.33
N ARG A 313 4.72 16.35 -4.61
CA ARG A 313 5.62 15.42 -5.28
C ARG A 313 7.06 15.89 -5.45
N ASN A 314 7.34 17.14 -5.19
CA ASN A 314 8.67 17.70 -5.42
C ASN A 314 9.56 17.45 -4.18
N ARG A 315 10.72 16.76 -4.36
CA ARG A 315 11.68 16.50 -3.30
C ARG A 315 12.16 17.79 -2.63
N ALA A 316 12.32 18.87 -3.41
CA ALA A 316 12.64 20.19 -2.87
C ALA A 316 11.51 20.73 -2.01
N TYR A 317 10.25 20.45 -2.37
CA TYR A 317 9.09 20.81 -1.59
C TYR A 317 8.93 19.94 -0.34
N ALA A 318 9.24 18.65 -0.41
CA ALA A 318 9.29 17.79 0.77
C ALA A 318 10.31 18.35 1.79
N ASP A 319 11.48 18.77 1.35
CA ASP A 319 12.50 19.40 2.21
C ASP A 319 12.02 20.75 2.74
N GLU A 320 11.31 21.55 1.96
CA GLU A 320 10.68 22.80 2.42
C GLU A 320 9.55 22.53 3.40
N LEU A 321 8.70 21.52 3.13
CA LEU A 321 7.64 21.08 4.02
C LEU A 321 8.22 20.60 5.35
N PHE A 322 9.26 19.77 5.33
CA PHE A 322 9.98 19.36 6.55
C PHE A 322 10.53 20.55 7.31
N SER A 323 11.07 21.54 6.62
CA SER A 323 11.56 22.76 7.23
C SER A 323 10.43 23.60 7.85
N LYS A 324 9.26 23.64 7.24
CA LYS A 324 8.05 24.31 7.79
C LYS A 324 7.50 23.53 8.99
N ILE A 325 7.44 22.21 8.93
CA ILE A 325 7.00 21.34 10.02
C ILE A 325 7.94 21.50 11.22
N LEU A 326 9.25 21.41 10.99
CA LEU A 326 10.27 21.58 12.02
C LEU A 326 10.22 22.97 12.66
N ARG A 327 9.95 24.03 11.89
CA ARG A 327 9.78 25.39 12.42
C ARG A 327 8.51 25.51 13.27
N LYS A 328 7.38 24.96 12.83
CA LYS A 328 6.14 24.92 13.61
C LYS A 328 6.32 24.12 14.90
N HIS A 329 7.01 22.98 14.83
CA HIS A 329 7.27 22.12 15.98
C HIS A 329 8.17 22.80 17.04
N ARG A 330 9.13 23.65 16.64
CA ARG A 330 9.97 24.42 17.58
C ARG A 330 9.27 25.61 18.21
N ASN A 331 8.14 26.04 17.66
CA ASN A 331 7.37 27.21 18.11
C ASN A 331 6.11 26.81 18.92
N GLN A 332 5.87 25.52 19.12
CA GLN A 332 4.88 24.96 20.05
C GLN A 332 5.55 24.49 21.34
#